data_d70a047457e2bbcce42cd033cfbee5d0
#
_entry.id   d70a047457e2bbcce42cd033cfbee5d0
#
_cell.length_a   1.000
_cell.length_b   1.000
_cell.length_c   1.000
_cell.angle_alpha   90.00
_cell.angle_beta   90.00
_cell.angle_gamma   90.00
#
_symmetry.space_group_name_H-M   'P 1'
#
loop_
_entity.id
_entity.type
_entity.pdbx_description
1 polymer ?
#
loop_
_entity_poly.entity_id
_entity_poly.type
_entity_poly.pdbx_seq_one_letter_code
_entity_poly.pdbx_strand_id
1 'polypeptide(L)'
;AMEEALEQIGQGMETAIEERIKSERMKVELVANVSHDIKTPLTSIISYIELLKQEENLSPEIQDYIRILEEKSERLKNMVQDVFSVSKAASGQLAVEMEEIDFGKLLRQTLADMDGEIQKSPYKFKIDIPKEAVMVYADGDRMYRVFQNLIGNALKYSLEGSRIYISLKTEKNAAVADIRNTSRSELKQDVDFTARFTRGDE
;
A
#
# COMPACT_ATOMS: atom_id res chain seq x y z
N ALA A 1 -18.82 -29.58 41.70
CA ALA A 1 -17.59 -28.77 41.93
C ALA A 1 -16.67 -28.67 40.72
N MET A 2 -16.22 -29.80 40.11
CA MET A 2 -15.31 -29.74 38.92
C MET A 2 -16.03 -29.39 37.65
N GLU A 3 -17.24 -29.88 37.43
CA GLU A 3 -18.11 -29.49 36.29
C GLU A 3 -18.52 -28.02 36.34
N GLU A 4 -18.94 -27.54 37.47
CA GLU A 4 -19.30 -26.12 37.67
C GLU A 4 -18.12 -25.17 37.41
N ALA A 5 -16.89 -25.58 37.80
CA ALA A 5 -15.69 -24.80 37.54
C ALA A 5 -15.34 -24.79 36.05
N LEU A 6 -15.53 -25.90 35.32
CA LEU A 6 -15.35 -25.96 33.87
C LEU A 6 -16.39 -25.13 33.11
N GLU A 7 -17.63 -25.13 33.57
CA GLU A 7 -18.72 -24.35 32.99
C GLU A 7 -18.48 -22.82 33.20
N GLN A 8 -18.04 -22.42 34.41
CA GLN A 8 -17.66 -21.03 34.66
C GLN A 8 -16.46 -20.55 33.84
N ILE A 9 -15.45 -21.40 33.64
CA ILE A 9 -14.32 -21.10 32.78
C ILE A 9 -14.77 -20.97 31.32
N GLY A 10 -15.66 -21.86 30.84
CA GLY A 10 -16.25 -21.80 29.51
C GLY A 10 -17.01 -20.50 29.26
N GLN A 11 -17.89 -20.12 30.17
CA GLN A 11 -18.67 -18.88 30.11
C GLN A 11 -17.75 -17.63 30.18
N GLY A 12 -16.73 -17.66 31.06
CA GLY A 12 -15.75 -16.56 31.15
C GLY A 12 -14.92 -16.40 29.89
N MET A 13 -14.52 -17.51 29.24
CA MET A 13 -13.84 -17.47 27.95
C MET A 13 -14.73 -16.94 26.82
N GLU A 14 -16.00 -17.37 26.78
CA GLU A 14 -16.96 -16.92 25.76
C GLU A 14 -17.19 -15.43 25.87
N THR A 15 -17.44 -14.90 27.06
CA THR A 15 -17.58 -13.45 27.33
C THR A 15 -16.31 -12.68 26.94
N ALA A 16 -15.14 -13.17 27.29
CA ALA A 16 -13.87 -12.51 26.94
C ALA A 16 -13.62 -12.49 25.44
N ILE A 17 -14.01 -13.54 24.71
CA ILE A 17 -13.93 -13.60 23.25
C ILE A 17 -14.90 -12.61 22.62
N GLU A 18 -16.15 -12.54 23.09
CA GLU A 18 -17.16 -11.59 22.61
C GLU A 18 -16.73 -10.14 22.84
N GLU A 19 -16.22 -9.81 24.01
CA GLU A 19 -15.69 -8.48 24.33
C GLU A 19 -14.51 -8.10 23.42
N ARG A 20 -13.62 -9.04 23.16
CA ARG A 20 -12.48 -8.83 22.26
C ARG A 20 -12.94 -8.58 20.82
N ILE A 21 -13.87 -9.39 20.32
CA ILE A 21 -14.45 -9.20 18.98
C ILE A 21 -15.15 -7.83 18.87
N LYS A 22 -15.92 -7.46 19.88
CA LYS A 22 -16.59 -6.15 19.94
C LYS A 22 -15.59 -4.99 19.95
N SER A 23 -14.52 -5.10 20.74
CA SER A 23 -13.45 -4.10 20.78
C SER A 23 -12.74 -3.96 19.44
N GLU A 24 -12.41 -5.07 18.77
CA GLU A 24 -11.78 -5.01 17.44
C GLU A 24 -12.73 -4.41 16.38
N ARG A 25 -14.02 -4.74 16.41
CA ARG A 25 -15.02 -4.13 15.52
C ARG A 25 -15.15 -2.63 15.74
N MET A 26 -15.20 -2.17 17.00
CA MET A 26 -15.26 -0.74 17.32
C MET A 26 -14.03 0.02 16.82
N LYS A 27 -12.83 -0.55 16.96
CA LYS A 27 -11.60 0.07 16.43
C LYS A 27 -11.67 0.26 14.93
N VAL A 28 -12.16 -0.73 14.20
CA VAL A 28 -12.33 -0.67 12.75
C VAL A 28 -13.34 0.38 12.34
N GLU A 29 -14.49 0.41 12.99
CA GLU A 29 -15.57 1.38 12.73
C GLU A 29 -15.09 2.82 13.02
N LEU A 30 -14.35 3.01 14.11
CA LEU A 30 -13.77 4.30 14.47
C LEU A 30 -12.75 4.76 13.40
N VAL A 31 -11.85 3.87 12.95
CA VAL A 31 -10.90 4.19 11.88
C VAL A 31 -11.62 4.47 10.56
N ALA A 32 -12.70 3.74 10.25
CA ALA A 32 -13.52 3.97 9.06
C ALA A 32 -14.15 5.36 9.07
N ASN A 33 -14.78 5.73 10.20
CA ASN A 33 -15.45 7.03 10.38
C ASN A 33 -14.43 8.18 10.33
N VAL A 34 -13.33 8.08 11.06
CA VAL A 34 -12.25 9.08 11.03
C VAL A 34 -11.66 9.23 9.63
N SER A 35 -11.46 8.14 8.91
CA SER A 35 -10.93 8.20 7.54
C SER A 35 -11.89 8.89 6.58
N HIS A 36 -13.20 8.64 6.71
CA HIS A 36 -14.24 9.33 5.95
C HIS A 36 -14.25 10.84 6.27
N ASP A 37 -14.18 11.19 7.54
CA ASP A 37 -14.25 12.59 8.00
C ASP A 37 -12.97 13.39 7.63
N ILE A 38 -11.85 12.70 7.46
CA ILE A 38 -10.61 13.31 6.92
C ILE A 38 -10.67 13.42 5.40
N LYS A 39 -11.27 12.44 4.70
CA LYS A 39 -11.34 12.44 3.24
C LYS A 39 -12.09 13.66 2.68
N THR A 40 -13.17 14.08 3.33
CA THR A 40 -14.01 15.20 2.87
C THR A 40 -13.24 16.53 2.84
N PRO A 41 -12.65 17.02 3.95
CA PRO A 41 -11.88 18.27 3.91
C PRO A 41 -10.63 18.16 3.03
N LEU A 42 -10.01 16.99 2.95
CA LEU A 42 -8.85 16.79 2.11
C LEU A 42 -9.19 16.87 0.62
N THR A 43 -10.34 16.31 0.20
CA THR A 43 -10.84 16.47 -1.17
C THR A 43 -11.06 17.95 -1.51
N SER A 44 -11.63 18.72 -0.57
CA SER A 44 -11.79 20.17 -0.75
C SER A 44 -10.45 20.89 -0.92
N ILE A 45 -9.46 20.54 -0.10
CA ILE A 45 -8.09 21.12 -0.22
C ILE A 45 -7.50 20.84 -1.60
N ILE A 46 -7.60 19.60 -2.08
CA ILE A 46 -7.10 19.20 -3.40
C ILE A 46 -7.82 19.99 -4.51
N SER A 47 -9.15 20.11 -4.43
CA SER A 47 -9.92 20.89 -5.41
C SER A 47 -9.53 22.38 -5.44
N TYR A 48 -9.24 22.98 -4.27
CA TYR A 48 -8.75 24.37 -4.23
C TYR A 48 -7.32 24.50 -4.80
N ILE A 49 -6.46 23.50 -4.60
CA ILE A 49 -5.13 23.46 -5.22
C ILE A 49 -5.26 23.38 -6.75
N GLU A 50 -6.18 22.55 -7.27
CA GLU A 50 -6.44 22.45 -8.70
C GLU A 50 -6.96 23.78 -9.29
N LEU A 51 -7.84 24.48 -8.58
CA LEU A 51 -8.30 25.80 -9.00
C LEU A 51 -7.16 26.82 -9.02
N LEU A 52 -6.31 26.84 -7.99
CA LEU A 52 -5.15 27.72 -7.94
C LEU A 52 -4.16 27.47 -9.09
N LYS A 53 -4.01 26.23 -9.54
CA LYS A 53 -3.17 25.87 -10.70
C LYS A 53 -3.69 26.42 -12.01
N GLN A 54 -4.99 26.74 -12.11
CA GLN A 54 -5.60 27.32 -13.31
C GLN A 54 -5.48 28.84 -13.37
N GLU A 55 -5.07 29.50 -12.27
CA GLU A 55 -4.86 30.94 -12.25
C GLU A 55 -3.68 31.35 -13.13
N GLU A 56 -3.92 32.36 -13.96
CA GLU A 56 -2.88 32.95 -14.81
C GLU A 56 -2.02 33.96 -14.03
N ASN A 57 -0.76 34.08 -14.42
CA ASN A 57 0.19 35.07 -13.87
C ASN A 57 0.62 34.86 -12.40
N LEU A 58 0.63 33.64 -11.91
CA LEU A 58 1.22 33.31 -10.62
C LEU A 58 2.74 33.49 -10.64
N SER A 59 3.30 34.07 -9.56
CA SER A 59 4.75 34.14 -9.43
C SER A 59 5.37 32.75 -9.31
N PRO A 60 6.64 32.57 -9.73
CA PRO A 60 7.32 31.26 -9.61
C PRO A 60 7.30 30.69 -8.20
N GLU A 61 7.38 31.53 -7.18
CA GLU A 61 7.33 31.13 -5.77
C GLU A 61 5.94 30.57 -5.40
N ILE A 62 4.85 31.19 -5.87
CA ILE A 62 3.49 30.73 -5.63
C ILE A 62 3.25 29.40 -6.35
N GLN A 63 3.74 29.24 -7.58
CA GLN A 63 3.66 27.98 -8.31
C GLN A 63 4.38 26.84 -7.56
N ASP A 64 5.54 27.12 -6.97
CA ASP A 64 6.27 26.13 -6.16
C ASP A 64 5.51 25.77 -4.88
N TYR A 65 4.88 26.73 -4.20
CA TYR A 65 4.03 26.47 -3.03
C TYR A 65 2.82 25.59 -3.40
N ILE A 66 2.17 25.85 -4.52
CA ILE A 66 1.04 25.06 -5.02
C ILE A 66 1.50 23.62 -5.30
N ARG A 67 2.64 23.44 -5.94
CA ARG A 67 3.24 22.13 -6.20
C ARG A 67 3.52 21.36 -4.91
N ILE A 68 4.08 22.03 -3.91
CA ILE A 68 4.35 21.42 -2.60
C ILE A 68 3.05 21.04 -1.89
N LEU A 69 2.03 21.88 -1.91
CA LEU A 69 0.72 21.61 -1.33
C LEU A 69 0.04 20.42 -2.00
N GLU A 70 0.09 20.33 -3.32
CA GLU A 70 -0.42 19.19 -4.10
C GLU A 70 0.26 17.88 -3.66
N GLU A 71 1.59 17.85 -3.65
CA GLU A 71 2.37 16.68 -3.23
C GLU A 71 2.02 16.24 -1.80
N LYS A 72 1.94 17.19 -0.85
CA LYS A 72 1.62 16.86 0.55
C LYS A 72 0.17 16.41 0.72
N SER A 73 -0.76 17.00 -0.01
CA SER A 73 -2.18 16.61 0.03
C SER A 73 -2.42 15.22 -0.56
N GLU A 74 -1.81 14.90 -1.70
CA GLU A 74 -1.87 13.55 -2.26
C GLU A 74 -1.22 12.51 -1.34
N ARG A 75 -0.08 12.85 -0.74
CA ARG A 75 0.54 11.96 0.25
C ARG A 75 -0.36 11.70 1.45
N LEU A 76 -1.03 12.74 1.98
CA LEU A 76 -1.97 12.59 3.10
C LEU A 76 -3.17 11.72 2.69
N LYS A 77 -3.73 11.94 1.50
CA LYS A 77 -4.82 11.13 0.94
C LYS A 77 -4.44 9.63 0.88
N ASN A 78 -3.25 9.34 0.39
CA ASN A 78 -2.75 7.96 0.32
C ASN A 78 -2.57 7.35 1.71
N MET A 79 -2.00 8.08 2.68
CA MET A 79 -1.87 7.61 4.07
C MET A 79 -3.22 7.29 4.71
N VAL A 80 -4.24 8.15 4.54
CA VAL A 80 -5.59 7.91 5.06
C VAL A 80 -6.20 6.66 4.44
N GLN A 81 -6.04 6.46 3.12
CA GLN A 81 -6.51 5.27 2.43
C GLN A 81 -5.79 3.99 2.90
N ASP A 82 -4.49 4.06 3.15
CA ASP A 82 -3.71 2.94 3.63
C ASP A 82 -4.14 2.51 5.04
N VAL A 83 -4.31 3.47 5.97
CA VAL A 83 -4.80 3.22 7.32
C VAL A 83 -6.19 2.56 7.29
N PHE A 84 -7.09 3.05 6.43
CA PHE A 84 -8.40 2.47 6.25
C PHE A 84 -8.36 1.04 5.69
N SER A 85 -7.51 0.80 4.68
CA SER A 85 -7.33 -0.52 4.05
C SER A 85 -6.77 -1.53 5.05
N VAL A 86 -5.77 -1.13 5.85
CA VAL A 86 -5.20 -1.96 6.93
C VAL A 86 -6.24 -2.28 7.99
N SER A 87 -7.07 -1.31 8.38
CA SER A 87 -8.14 -1.52 9.36
C SER A 87 -9.18 -2.53 8.86
N LYS A 88 -9.65 -2.39 7.60
CA LYS A 88 -10.56 -3.35 6.98
C LYS A 88 -9.97 -4.74 6.85
N ALA A 89 -8.69 -4.84 6.49
CA ALA A 89 -7.99 -6.12 6.41
C ALA A 89 -7.92 -6.82 7.78
N ALA A 90 -7.63 -6.05 8.85
CA ALA A 90 -7.56 -6.55 10.21
C ALA A 90 -8.87 -7.12 10.74
N SER A 91 -9.99 -6.56 10.29
CA SER A 91 -11.34 -7.00 10.70
C SER A 91 -11.94 -8.08 9.83
N GLY A 92 -11.23 -8.55 8.81
CA GLY A 92 -11.77 -9.51 7.83
C GLY A 92 -12.88 -8.93 6.91
N GLN A 93 -13.08 -7.59 6.95
CA GLN A 93 -14.10 -6.89 6.14
C GLN A 93 -13.57 -6.45 4.77
N LEU A 94 -12.35 -6.86 4.44
CA LEU A 94 -11.75 -6.53 3.17
C LEU A 94 -12.44 -7.33 2.06
N ALA A 95 -13.37 -6.74 1.32
CA ALA A 95 -13.90 -7.35 0.12
C ALA A 95 -12.76 -7.55 -0.90
N VAL A 96 -12.66 -8.74 -1.47
CA VAL A 96 -11.67 -9.09 -2.49
C VAL A 96 -12.45 -9.50 -3.74
N GLU A 97 -12.21 -8.80 -4.84
CA GLU A 97 -12.84 -9.08 -6.14
C GLU A 97 -11.90 -9.94 -6.97
N MET A 98 -12.03 -11.25 -6.82
CA MET A 98 -11.19 -12.23 -7.51
C MET A 98 -11.64 -12.40 -8.96
N GLU A 99 -10.74 -12.17 -9.91
CA GLU A 99 -10.96 -12.32 -11.34
C GLU A 99 -9.73 -12.92 -12.03
N GLU A 100 -9.91 -13.36 -13.26
CA GLU A 100 -8.80 -13.83 -14.09
C GLU A 100 -8.11 -12.63 -14.76
N ILE A 101 -6.85 -12.41 -14.40
CA ILE A 101 -6.06 -11.26 -14.89
C ILE A 101 -4.74 -11.71 -15.53
N ASP A 102 -4.26 -10.95 -16.52
CA ASP A 102 -2.90 -11.09 -17.01
C ASP A 102 -1.93 -10.31 -16.11
N PHE A 103 -1.20 -11.05 -15.27
CA PHE A 103 -0.29 -10.53 -14.27
C PHE A 103 0.90 -9.78 -14.90
N GLY A 104 1.36 -10.23 -16.08
CA GLY A 104 2.40 -9.55 -16.84
C GLY A 104 1.94 -8.21 -17.40
N LYS A 105 0.71 -8.15 -17.90
CA LYS A 105 0.09 -6.91 -18.39
C LYS A 105 -0.08 -5.91 -17.24
N LEU A 106 -0.58 -6.37 -16.08
CA LEU A 106 -0.76 -5.54 -14.90
C LEU A 106 0.57 -4.94 -14.42
N LEU A 107 1.63 -5.75 -14.34
CA LEU A 107 2.96 -5.28 -13.93
C LEU A 107 3.56 -4.28 -14.93
N ARG A 108 3.40 -4.52 -16.23
CA ARG A 108 3.81 -3.56 -17.29
C ARG A 108 3.05 -2.25 -17.19
N GLN A 109 1.74 -2.31 -16.94
CA GLN A 109 0.92 -1.10 -16.75
C GLN A 109 1.39 -0.32 -15.53
N THR A 110 1.61 -0.97 -14.39
CA THR A 110 2.12 -0.31 -13.18
C THR A 110 3.45 0.40 -13.45
N LEU A 111 4.36 -0.25 -14.18
CA LEU A 111 5.65 0.36 -14.56
C LEU A 111 5.47 1.57 -15.49
N ALA A 112 4.53 1.51 -16.43
CA ALA A 112 4.23 2.63 -17.32
C ALA A 112 3.63 3.83 -16.55
N ASP A 113 2.73 3.58 -15.61
CA ASP A 113 2.13 4.62 -14.76
C ASP A 113 3.17 5.29 -13.84
N MET A 114 4.22 4.56 -13.46
CA MET A 114 5.33 5.08 -12.64
C MET A 114 6.54 5.57 -13.45
N ASP A 115 6.45 5.59 -14.80
CA ASP A 115 7.59 5.93 -15.68
C ASP A 115 8.18 7.31 -15.36
N GLY A 116 7.35 8.30 -15.03
CA GLY A 116 7.82 9.64 -14.66
C GLY A 116 8.72 9.66 -13.42
N GLU A 117 8.49 8.80 -12.43
CA GLU A 117 9.34 8.65 -11.25
C GLU A 117 10.59 7.82 -11.55
N ILE A 118 10.40 6.76 -12.33
CA ILE A 118 11.48 5.86 -12.76
C ILE A 118 12.53 6.63 -13.57
N GLN A 119 12.12 7.43 -14.54
CA GLN A 119 13.02 8.20 -15.40
C GLN A 119 13.79 9.29 -14.65
N LYS A 120 13.19 9.88 -13.61
CA LYS A 120 13.86 10.89 -12.76
C LYS A 120 14.79 10.26 -11.72
N SER A 121 14.72 8.95 -11.52
CA SER A 121 15.50 8.26 -10.50
C SER A 121 16.96 8.02 -10.95
N PRO A 122 17.93 7.96 -10.01
CA PRO A 122 19.32 7.65 -10.33
C PRO A 122 19.58 6.13 -10.54
N TYR A 123 18.53 5.32 -10.70
CA TYR A 123 18.62 3.87 -10.71
C TYR A 123 18.54 3.29 -12.13
N LYS A 124 19.17 2.15 -12.35
CA LYS A 124 19.07 1.39 -13.60
C LYS A 124 18.08 0.23 -13.43
N PHE A 125 16.96 0.30 -14.11
CA PHE A 125 15.96 -0.77 -14.11
C PHE A 125 16.36 -1.89 -15.07
N LYS A 126 16.22 -3.12 -14.58
CA LYS A 126 16.37 -4.37 -15.35
C LYS A 126 15.05 -5.11 -15.26
N ILE A 127 14.27 -5.07 -16.34
CA ILE A 127 12.92 -5.59 -16.40
C ILE A 127 12.92 -6.84 -17.29
N ASP A 128 12.45 -7.95 -16.73
CA ASP A 128 12.32 -9.25 -17.40
C ASP A 128 10.90 -9.79 -17.16
N ILE A 129 9.97 -9.42 -18.04
CA ILE A 129 8.56 -9.81 -17.99
C ILE A 129 8.24 -10.55 -19.28
N PRO A 130 7.70 -11.79 -19.23
CA PRO A 130 7.30 -12.55 -20.40
C PRO A 130 6.37 -11.75 -21.32
N LYS A 131 6.51 -11.97 -22.63
CA LYS A 131 5.57 -11.38 -23.63
C LYS A 131 4.23 -12.10 -23.64
N GLU A 132 4.27 -13.39 -23.36
CA GLU A 132 3.10 -14.25 -23.23
C GLU A 132 2.29 -13.85 -22.00
N ALA A 133 0.97 -14.01 -22.09
CA ALA A 133 0.08 -13.74 -20.97
C ALA A 133 0.35 -14.70 -19.81
N VAL A 134 0.50 -14.18 -18.61
CA VAL A 134 0.61 -14.96 -17.37
C VAL A 134 -0.69 -14.79 -16.60
N MET A 135 -1.64 -15.70 -16.85
CA MET A 135 -2.97 -15.63 -16.25
C MET A 135 -2.93 -16.10 -14.79
N VAL A 136 -3.53 -15.31 -13.92
CA VAL A 136 -3.70 -15.61 -12.48
C VAL A 136 -5.11 -15.24 -12.03
N TYR A 137 -5.60 -15.90 -10.98
CA TYR A 137 -6.87 -15.56 -10.34
C TYR A 137 -6.58 -14.68 -9.12
N ALA A 138 -6.83 -13.39 -9.23
CA ALA A 138 -6.48 -12.40 -8.22
C ALA A 138 -7.37 -11.14 -8.33
N ASP A 139 -7.31 -10.27 -7.31
CA ASP A 139 -7.90 -8.94 -7.34
C ASP A 139 -6.90 -7.97 -8.02
N GLY A 140 -7.24 -7.51 -9.23
CA GLY A 140 -6.38 -6.69 -10.07
C GLY A 140 -5.99 -5.36 -9.42
N ASP A 141 -6.95 -4.65 -8.81
CA ASP A 141 -6.72 -3.36 -8.17
C ASP A 141 -5.78 -3.48 -6.95
N ARG A 142 -5.94 -4.57 -6.19
CA ARG A 142 -5.06 -4.82 -5.04
C ARG A 142 -3.66 -5.22 -5.46
N MET A 143 -3.53 -6.05 -6.47
CA MET A 143 -2.22 -6.43 -7.00
C MET A 143 -1.51 -5.25 -7.64
N TYR A 144 -2.23 -4.36 -8.31
CA TYR A 144 -1.68 -3.08 -8.79
C TYR A 144 -1.07 -2.26 -7.65
N ARG A 145 -1.80 -2.10 -6.53
CA ARG A 145 -1.29 -1.40 -5.33
C ARG A 145 -0.08 -2.10 -4.71
N VAL A 146 -0.06 -3.43 -4.70
CA VAL A 146 1.11 -4.19 -4.23
C VAL A 146 2.33 -3.85 -5.08
N PHE A 147 2.20 -3.85 -6.40
CA PHE A 147 3.30 -3.50 -7.30
C PHE A 147 3.74 -2.04 -7.13
N GLN A 148 2.81 -1.09 -7.06
CA GLN A 148 3.15 0.30 -6.79
C GLN A 148 3.94 0.46 -5.49
N ASN A 149 3.50 -0.18 -4.41
CA ASN A 149 4.18 -0.12 -3.13
C ASN A 149 5.58 -0.72 -3.18
N LEU A 150 5.75 -1.88 -3.81
CA LEU A 150 7.05 -2.54 -3.92
C LEU A 150 8.03 -1.75 -4.80
N ILE A 151 7.57 -1.25 -5.95
CA ILE A 151 8.38 -0.42 -6.85
C ILE A 151 8.72 0.92 -6.18
N GLY A 152 7.74 1.56 -5.53
CA GLY A 152 7.94 2.79 -4.77
C GLY A 152 8.93 2.62 -3.61
N ASN A 153 8.88 1.49 -2.89
CA ASN A 153 9.87 1.14 -1.88
C ASN A 153 11.27 0.95 -2.49
N ALA A 154 11.37 0.27 -3.63
CA ALA A 154 12.63 0.12 -4.33
C ALA A 154 13.21 1.48 -4.76
N LEU A 155 12.38 2.39 -5.29
CA LEU A 155 12.80 3.76 -5.65
C LEU A 155 13.27 4.55 -4.42
N LYS A 156 12.59 4.41 -3.28
CA LYS A 156 12.86 5.20 -2.08
C LYS A 156 14.09 4.73 -1.31
N TYR A 157 14.31 3.43 -1.23
CA TYR A 157 15.30 2.84 -0.31
C TYR A 157 16.53 2.26 -1.00
N SER A 158 16.62 2.33 -2.33
CA SER A 158 17.80 1.83 -3.04
C SER A 158 19.02 2.72 -2.84
N LEU A 159 20.19 2.10 -2.88
CA LEU A 159 21.48 2.77 -2.93
C LEU A 159 21.62 3.50 -4.26
N GLU A 160 22.04 4.76 -4.24
CA GLU A 160 22.20 5.59 -5.44
C GLU A 160 23.14 4.93 -6.45
N GLY A 161 22.76 4.99 -7.72
CA GLY A 161 23.52 4.34 -8.82
C GLY A 161 23.39 2.83 -8.91
N SER A 162 22.65 2.18 -7.99
CA SER A 162 22.43 0.74 -8.02
C SER A 162 21.41 0.34 -9.09
N ARG A 163 21.14 -0.97 -9.16
CA ARG A 163 20.17 -1.55 -10.08
C ARG A 163 18.94 -2.03 -9.33
N ILE A 164 17.76 -1.82 -9.94
CA ILE A 164 16.51 -2.41 -9.51
C ILE A 164 16.14 -3.47 -10.54
N TYR A 165 15.90 -4.71 -10.07
CA TYR A 165 15.54 -5.83 -10.92
C TYR A 165 14.06 -6.14 -10.69
N ILE A 166 13.32 -6.25 -11.78
CA ILE A 166 11.90 -6.61 -11.78
C ILE A 166 11.73 -7.77 -12.75
N SER A 167 11.29 -8.91 -12.26
CA SER A 167 11.05 -10.06 -13.11
C SER A 167 9.74 -10.76 -12.77
N LEU A 168 9.13 -11.36 -13.78
CA LEU A 168 7.95 -12.21 -13.63
C LEU A 168 8.27 -13.57 -14.24
N LYS A 169 8.02 -14.63 -13.49
CA LYS A 169 8.22 -16.01 -13.93
C LYS A 169 7.03 -16.87 -13.56
N THR A 170 6.82 -17.93 -14.32
CA THR A 170 5.89 -18.99 -13.96
C THR A 170 6.68 -20.15 -13.41
N GLU A 171 6.45 -20.50 -12.14
CA GLU A 171 7.10 -21.64 -11.47
C GLU A 171 6.05 -22.63 -11.03
N LYS A 172 6.14 -23.87 -11.53
CA LYS A 172 5.16 -24.94 -11.29
C LYS A 172 3.74 -24.49 -11.68
N ASN A 173 2.94 -24.09 -10.71
CA ASN A 173 1.55 -23.65 -10.91
C ASN A 173 1.30 -22.25 -10.30
N ALA A 174 2.33 -21.43 -10.17
CA ALA A 174 2.27 -20.10 -9.60
C ALA A 174 3.02 -19.07 -10.47
N ALA A 175 2.51 -17.86 -10.51
CA ALA A 175 3.23 -16.70 -11.05
C ALA A 175 4.03 -16.05 -9.92
N VAL A 176 5.33 -15.84 -10.13
CA VAL A 176 6.24 -15.23 -9.17
C VAL A 176 6.74 -13.92 -9.74
N ALA A 177 6.29 -12.81 -9.16
CA ALA A 177 6.85 -11.49 -9.42
C ALA A 177 7.94 -11.20 -8.38
N ASP A 178 9.13 -10.88 -8.85
CA ASP A 178 10.31 -10.65 -8.01
C ASP A 178 10.82 -9.22 -8.26
N ILE A 179 10.89 -8.42 -7.19
CA ILE A 179 11.38 -7.05 -7.21
C ILE A 179 12.55 -6.97 -6.24
N ARG A 180 13.75 -6.76 -6.78
CA ARG A 180 15.00 -6.72 -6.00
C ARG A 180 15.73 -5.41 -6.17
N ASN A 181 16.20 -4.87 -5.04
CA ASN A 181 17.01 -3.67 -4.99
C ASN A 181 18.15 -3.85 -3.98
N THR A 182 19.19 -3.04 -4.11
CA THR A 182 20.25 -2.92 -3.10
C THR A 182 19.87 -1.80 -2.14
N SER A 183 19.65 -2.13 -0.87
CA SER A 183 19.29 -1.15 0.14
C SER A 183 20.40 -0.15 0.41
N ARG A 184 20.03 1.11 0.68
CA ARG A 184 20.95 2.17 1.12
C ARG A 184 21.49 1.90 2.53
N SER A 185 20.68 1.28 3.38
CA SER A 185 21.02 0.93 4.75
C SER A 185 21.12 -0.58 4.90
N GLU A 186 21.96 -1.05 5.80
CA GLU A 186 22.02 -2.45 6.17
C GLU A 186 20.71 -2.88 6.83
N LEU A 187 20.10 -3.94 6.31
CA LEU A 187 18.87 -4.48 6.87
C LEU A 187 19.21 -5.47 7.98
N LYS A 188 18.64 -5.27 9.15
CA LYS A 188 18.78 -6.21 10.27
C LYS A 188 18.14 -7.55 9.90
N GLN A 189 18.86 -8.65 10.08
CA GLN A 189 18.42 -9.99 9.66
C GLN A 189 17.20 -10.51 10.42
N ASP A 190 16.98 -10.03 11.64
CA ASP A 190 15.89 -10.49 12.54
C ASP A 190 14.61 -9.64 12.44
N VAL A 191 14.52 -8.73 11.47
CA VAL A 191 13.37 -7.84 11.31
C VAL A 191 12.41 -8.39 10.26
N ASP A 192 11.21 -8.71 10.68
CA ASP A 192 10.12 -9.03 9.76
C ASP A 192 9.55 -7.75 9.14
N PHE A 193 10.01 -7.42 7.93
CA PHE A 193 9.54 -6.27 7.16
C PHE A 193 8.09 -6.40 6.65
N THR A 194 7.48 -7.57 6.79
CA THR A 194 6.06 -7.78 6.50
C THR A 194 5.18 -7.46 7.71
N ALA A 195 5.77 -7.39 8.90
CA ALA A 195 5.07 -6.99 10.12
C ALA A 195 4.63 -5.52 10.05
N ARG A 196 3.48 -5.23 10.69
CA ARG A 196 2.91 -3.88 10.66
C ARG A 196 3.80 -2.91 11.44
N PHE A 197 3.96 -1.71 10.88
CA PHE A 197 4.72 -0.59 11.49
C PHE A 197 6.22 -0.86 11.70
N THR A 198 6.78 -1.87 11.05
CA THR A 198 8.21 -2.14 11.09
C THR A 198 8.96 -1.22 10.12
N ARG A 199 9.94 -0.49 10.62
CA ARG A 199 10.87 0.32 9.82
C ARG A 199 12.28 -0.24 9.96
N GLY A 200 13.03 -0.25 8.86
CA GLY A 200 14.40 -0.77 8.86
C GLY A 200 15.48 0.23 9.28
N ASP A 201 15.07 1.48 9.55
CA ASP A 201 15.93 2.63 9.82
C ASP A 201 15.92 3.10 11.29
N GLU A 202 15.32 2.32 12.20
CA GLU A 202 15.36 2.54 13.65
C GLU A 202 16.28 1.55 14.38
#